data_ec562c21273124bce9bfb99016510c11
#
_entry.id   ec562c21273124bce9bfb99016510c11
#
_cell.length_a   1.000
_cell.length_b   1.000
_cell.length_c   1.000
_cell.angle_alpha   90.00
_cell.angle_beta   90.00
_cell.angle_gamma   90.00
#
_symmetry.space_group_name_H-M   'P 1'
#
loop_
_entity.id
_entity.type
_entity.pdbx_description
1 polymer ?
#
loop_
_entity_poly.entity_id
_entity_poly.type
_entity_poly.pdbx_seq_one_letter_code
_entity_poly.pdbx_strand_id
1 'polypeptide(L)'
;MDTSTANVLTVEDPIEYELPGIGQTQVNPKIDLTFAKALRAILRQDPDVIMIGEIRDIETAQIAIQASLTGHLVLATVHTNAAPSSVTRLIDMGVEPFLLSSSLLGVQAQRLVRKLCVHCKRQGDDGHWHPVGCSHCGMSGYKGRTGVYELMVADPEVRVLIHNRAPEHELVAAARAGGLRSMRAVSYTHLTLPTSDLV
;
A
#
# COMPACT_ATOMS: atom_id res chain seq x y z
N MET A 1 -2.49 5.33 -15.11
CA MET A 1 -3.09 6.68 -15.02
C MET A 1 -2.56 7.47 -16.21
N ASP A 2 -3.40 8.21 -16.90
CA ASP A 2 -2.98 9.01 -18.07
C ASP A 2 -2.55 10.39 -17.59
N THR A 3 -1.26 10.66 -17.63
CA THR A 3 -0.66 11.95 -17.21
C THR A 3 -0.84 13.07 -18.24
N SER A 4 -1.41 12.76 -19.41
CA SER A 4 -1.77 13.80 -20.40
C SER A 4 -3.09 14.52 -20.07
N THR A 5 -3.92 13.89 -19.23
CA THR A 5 -5.27 14.39 -18.87
C THR A 5 -5.42 14.68 -17.37
N ALA A 6 -4.47 14.24 -16.53
CA ALA A 6 -4.50 14.43 -15.09
C ALA A 6 -3.18 15.03 -14.58
N ASN A 7 -3.28 16.06 -13.76
CA ASN A 7 -2.13 16.64 -13.07
C ASN A 7 -1.77 15.79 -11.85
N VAL A 8 -0.69 15.02 -11.97
CA VAL A 8 -0.21 14.10 -10.92
C VAL A 8 1.02 14.69 -10.26
N LEU A 9 0.94 14.93 -8.96
CA LEU A 9 2.04 15.50 -8.18
C LEU A 9 2.42 14.56 -7.04
N THR A 10 3.73 14.45 -6.75
CA THR A 10 4.25 13.62 -5.67
C THR A 10 5.13 14.38 -4.69
N VAL A 11 5.19 13.89 -3.45
CA VAL A 11 6.18 14.28 -2.44
C VAL A 11 6.87 13.02 -1.95
N GLU A 12 8.19 12.94 -2.11
CA GLU A 12 8.97 11.70 -1.89
C GLU A 12 10.23 11.95 -1.04
N ASP A 13 10.77 10.90 -0.41
CA ASP A 13 12.00 10.96 0.41
C ASP A 13 12.79 9.63 0.34
N PRO A 14 13.69 9.47 -0.66
CA PRO A 14 13.92 10.29 -1.86
C PRO A 14 12.99 9.93 -3.03
N ILE A 15 13.18 10.61 -4.18
CA ILE A 15 12.63 10.15 -5.46
C ILE A 15 13.40 8.90 -5.90
N GLU A 16 12.71 7.75 -5.97
CA GLU A 16 13.32 6.46 -6.36
C GLU A 16 13.49 6.34 -7.88
N TYR A 17 12.51 6.82 -8.63
CA TYR A 17 12.50 6.81 -10.10
C TYR A 17 11.92 8.11 -10.63
N GLU A 18 12.55 8.69 -11.64
CA GLU A 18 11.97 9.80 -12.40
C GLU A 18 10.87 9.28 -13.33
N LEU A 19 9.67 9.81 -13.17
CA LEU A 19 8.49 9.40 -13.93
C LEU A 19 8.08 10.50 -14.90
N PRO A 20 8.14 10.27 -16.23
CA PRO A 20 7.73 11.27 -17.21
C PRO A 20 6.26 11.70 -17.03
N GLY A 21 6.00 13.01 -17.07
CA GLY A 21 4.66 13.57 -16.94
C GLY A 21 4.13 13.67 -15.51
N ILE A 22 4.94 13.37 -14.50
CA ILE A 22 4.61 13.54 -13.08
C ILE A 22 5.47 14.63 -12.47
N GLY A 23 4.85 15.56 -11.76
CA GLY A 23 5.57 16.59 -11.00
C GLY A 23 6.04 16.03 -9.66
N GLN A 24 7.34 15.66 -9.56
CA GLN A 24 7.90 15.01 -8.38
C GLN A 24 8.67 16.03 -7.52
N THR A 25 8.36 16.11 -6.24
CA THR A 25 9.02 16.99 -5.26
C THR A 25 9.71 16.12 -4.21
N GLN A 26 11.03 16.29 -4.09
CA GLN A 26 11.80 15.60 -3.05
C GLN A 26 11.88 16.45 -1.77
N VAL A 27 11.63 15.82 -0.64
CA VAL A 27 11.85 16.39 0.70
C VAL A 27 13.33 16.78 0.87
N ASN A 28 13.56 17.95 1.48
CA ASN A 28 14.91 18.42 1.75
C ASN A 28 15.00 19.06 3.15
N PRO A 29 15.40 18.29 4.18
CA PRO A 29 15.50 18.81 5.54
C PRO A 29 16.50 19.97 5.71
N LYS A 30 17.51 20.07 4.83
CA LYS A 30 18.54 21.15 4.92
C LYS A 30 17.95 22.55 4.70
N ILE A 31 16.86 22.64 3.95
CA ILE A 31 16.13 23.89 3.68
C ILE A 31 14.75 23.89 4.32
N ASP A 32 14.52 22.98 5.29
CA ASP A 32 13.27 22.85 6.01
C ASP A 32 12.05 22.56 5.10
N LEU A 33 12.29 21.89 3.95
CA LEU A 33 11.24 21.38 3.08
C LEU A 33 10.79 20.00 3.56
N THR A 34 9.83 19.99 4.47
CA THR A 34 9.22 18.76 5.02
C THR A 34 8.11 18.23 4.13
N PHE A 35 7.60 16.99 4.39
CA PHE A 35 6.41 16.45 3.72
C PHE A 35 5.22 17.39 3.82
N ALA A 36 4.91 17.90 5.02
CA ALA A 36 3.79 18.82 5.24
C ALA A 36 3.93 20.14 4.45
N LYS A 37 5.14 20.72 4.42
CA LYS A 37 5.39 21.96 3.67
C LYS A 37 5.30 21.75 2.16
N ALA A 38 5.91 20.66 1.66
CA ALA A 38 5.85 20.31 0.24
C ALA A 38 4.39 20.03 -0.18
N LEU A 39 3.65 19.25 0.61
CA LEU A 39 2.25 18.92 0.35
C LEU A 39 1.37 20.18 0.28
N ARG A 40 1.53 21.14 1.20
CA ARG A 40 0.84 22.43 1.10
C ARG A 40 1.20 23.24 -0.15
N ALA A 41 2.43 23.11 -0.63
CA ALA A 41 2.87 23.79 -1.85
C ALA A 41 2.24 23.18 -3.09
N ILE A 42 2.25 21.84 -3.22
CA ILE A 42 1.69 21.15 -4.39
C ILE A 42 0.17 21.27 -4.47
N LEU A 43 -0.54 21.37 -3.35
CA LEU A 43 -1.99 21.63 -3.32
C LEU A 43 -2.39 22.95 -3.98
N ARG A 44 -1.48 23.89 -4.14
CA ARG A 44 -1.71 25.15 -4.87
C ARG A 44 -1.36 25.09 -6.35
N GLN A 45 -1.00 23.92 -6.84
CA GLN A 45 -0.64 23.65 -8.24
C GLN A 45 -1.76 22.94 -9.01
N ASP A 46 -3.00 23.00 -8.47
CA ASP A 46 -4.20 22.40 -9.07
C ASP A 46 -4.02 20.92 -9.42
N PRO A 47 -3.64 20.06 -8.45
CA PRO A 47 -3.44 18.63 -8.71
C PRO A 47 -4.76 17.89 -8.80
N ASP A 48 -4.86 16.91 -9.71
CA ASP A 48 -5.95 15.91 -9.70
C ASP A 48 -5.62 14.74 -8.77
N VAL A 49 -4.34 14.37 -8.76
CA VAL A 49 -3.83 13.24 -7.99
C VAL A 49 -2.59 13.63 -7.23
N ILE A 50 -2.57 13.29 -5.96
CA ILE A 50 -1.45 13.54 -5.06
C ILE A 50 -0.92 12.20 -4.55
N MET A 51 0.38 11.97 -4.64
CA MET A 51 1.04 10.85 -3.99
C MET A 51 1.99 11.35 -2.90
N ILE A 52 1.83 10.82 -1.70
CA ILE A 52 2.67 11.09 -0.54
C ILE A 52 3.51 9.84 -0.30
N GLY A 53 4.82 9.97 -0.44
CA GLY A 53 5.77 8.85 -0.29
C GLY A 53 5.55 8.11 1.02
N GLU A 54 5.38 8.84 2.13
CA GLU A 54 4.93 8.27 3.40
C GLU A 54 4.31 9.31 4.34
N ILE A 55 3.42 8.84 5.21
CA ILE A 55 2.86 9.59 6.34
C ILE A 55 3.56 9.13 7.62
N ARG A 56 4.34 10.03 8.23
CA ARG A 56 5.07 9.79 9.48
C ARG A 56 4.50 10.56 10.68
N ASP A 57 3.76 11.63 10.42
CA ASP A 57 3.28 12.58 11.44
C ASP A 57 1.83 12.99 11.20
N ILE A 58 1.22 13.51 12.26
CA ILE A 58 -0.18 13.94 12.24
C ILE A 58 -0.41 15.13 11.30
N GLU A 59 0.55 16.04 11.16
CA GLU A 59 0.40 17.21 10.31
C GLU A 59 0.26 16.80 8.84
N THR A 60 1.12 15.92 8.37
CA THR A 60 1.06 15.35 7.00
C THR A 60 -0.24 14.58 6.80
N ALA A 61 -0.66 13.76 7.78
CA ALA A 61 -1.91 13.00 7.72
C ALA A 61 -3.14 13.92 7.58
N GLN A 62 -3.21 14.98 8.37
CA GLN A 62 -4.32 15.94 8.33
C GLN A 62 -4.42 16.67 6.99
N ILE A 63 -3.29 17.09 6.41
CA ILE A 63 -3.27 17.75 5.10
C ILE A 63 -3.73 16.77 4.01
N ALA A 64 -3.26 15.52 4.06
CA ALA A 64 -3.66 14.46 3.12
C ALA A 64 -5.18 14.20 3.15
N ILE A 65 -5.74 14.08 4.34
CA ILE A 65 -7.18 13.88 4.54
C ILE A 65 -7.98 15.08 4.05
N GLN A 66 -7.54 16.30 4.38
CA GLN A 66 -8.20 17.51 3.89
C GLN A 66 -8.19 17.60 2.36
N ALA A 67 -7.07 17.27 1.72
CA ALA A 67 -6.98 17.21 0.27
C ALA A 67 -7.98 16.20 -0.31
N SER A 68 -8.09 15.01 0.29
CA SER A 68 -9.07 13.99 -0.11
C SER A 68 -10.52 14.48 0.03
N LEU A 69 -10.85 15.17 1.12
CA LEU A 69 -12.21 15.71 1.36
C LEU A 69 -12.57 16.86 0.41
N THR A 70 -11.56 17.53 -0.16
CA THR A 70 -11.76 18.61 -1.17
C THR A 70 -11.76 18.12 -2.61
N GLY A 71 -11.75 16.79 -2.83
CA GLY A 71 -11.97 16.18 -4.15
C GLY A 71 -10.72 15.63 -4.84
N HIS A 72 -9.53 15.73 -4.22
CA HIS A 72 -8.31 15.18 -4.80
C HIS A 72 -8.22 13.67 -4.53
N LEU A 73 -7.71 12.90 -5.49
CA LEU A 73 -7.30 11.52 -5.22
C LEU A 73 -5.95 11.52 -4.51
N VAL A 74 -5.93 11.11 -3.25
CA VAL A 74 -4.72 11.04 -2.45
C VAL A 74 -4.26 9.61 -2.29
N LEU A 75 -3.06 9.31 -2.74
CA LEU A 75 -2.33 8.07 -2.51
C LEU A 75 -1.23 8.32 -1.48
N ALA A 76 -1.13 7.48 -0.46
CA ALA A 76 -0.11 7.63 0.56
C ALA A 76 0.37 6.27 1.07
N THR A 77 1.59 6.19 1.56
CA THR A 77 2.06 4.99 2.25
C THR A 77 2.12 5.21 3.77
N VAL A 78 1.88 4.13 4.50
CA VAL A 78 2.01 4.06 5.96
C VAL A 78 2.73 2.77 6.31
N HIS A 79 3.70 2.83 7.21
CA HIS A 79 4.43 1.63 7.64
C HIS A 79 3.61 0.79 8.61
N THR A 80 2.97 -0.25 8.10
CA THR A 80 2.19 -1.25 8.85
C THR A 80 2.37 -2.65 8.28
N ASN A 81 1.99 -3.66 9.06
CA ASN A 81 2.16 -5.07 8.66
C ASN A 81 0.96 -5.64 7.90
N ALA A 82 -0.23 -5.05 8.06
CA ALA A 82 -1.48 -5.49 7.45
C ALA A 82 -2.36 -4.27 7.10
N ALA A 83 -3.32 -4.45 6.20
CA ALA A 83 -4.19 -3.35 5.78
C ALA A 83 -5.05 -2.79 6.92
N PRO A 84 -5.73 -3.58 7.76
CA PRO A 84 -6.50 -3.03 8.88
C PRO A 84 -5.66 -2.27 9.91
N SER A 85 -4.44 -2.70 10.18
CA SER A 85 -3.52 -2.03 11.12
C SER A 85 -3.16 -0.60 10.69
N SER A 86 -3.29 -0.25 9.41
CA SER A 86 -3.07 1.11 8.94
C SER A 86 -4.11 2.09 9.47
N VAL A 87 -5.35 1.64 9.65
CA VAL A 87 -6.42 2.44 10.24
C VAL A 87 -6.09 2.75 11.69
N THR A 88 -5.77 1.71 12.48
CA THR A 88 -5.37 1.86 13.88
C THR A 88 -4.17 2.80 14.00
N ARG A 89 -3.16 2.62 13.14
CA ARG A 89 -1.96 3.46 13.13
C ARG A 89 -2.26 4.94 12.89
N LEU A 90 -3.15 5.28 11.96
CA LEU A 90 -3.55 6.66 11.69
C LEU A 90 -4.33 7.26 12.86
N ILE A 91 -5.21 6.49 13.49
CA ILE A 91 -5.95 6.91 14.70
C ILE A 91 -4.98 7.15 15.86
N ASP A 92 -4.02 6.26 16.09
CA ASP A 92 -2.99 6.39 17.14
C ASP A 92 -2.07 7.60 16.92
N MET A 93 -1.86 8.00 15.66
CA MET A 93 -1.15 9.24 15.31
C MET A 93 -1.97 10.49 15.63
N GLY A 94 -3.25 10.36 15.96
CA GLY A 94 -4.14 11.48 16.31
C GLY A 94 -5.11 11.90 15.21
N VAL A 95 -5.27 11.08 14.15
CA VAL A 95 -6.29 11.32 13.13
C VAL A 95 -7.68 11.04 13.72
N GLU A 96 -8.59 11.99 13.55
CA GLU A 96 -9.97 11.82 14.01
C GLU A 96 -10.71 10.76 13.17
N PRO A 97 -11.33 9.75 13.80
CA PRO A 97 -11.97 8.63 13.12
C PRO A 97 -13.04 9.05 12.11
N PHE A 98 -13.81 10.09 12.40
CA PHE A 98 -14.85 10.58 11.49
C PHE A 98 -14.28 11.13 10.18
N LEU A 99 -13.11 11.77 10.23
CA LEU A 99 -12.41 12.24 9.04
C LEU A 99 -11.87 11.05 8.22
N LEU A 100 -11.25 10.09 8.90
CA LEU A 100 -10.70 8.89 8.26
C LEU A 100 -11.82 8.06 7.61
N SER A 101 -12.93 7.81 8.32
CA SER A 101 -14.07 7.05 7.78
C SER A 101 -14.71 7.71 6.56
N SER A 102 -14.65 9.04 6.47
CA SER A 102 -15.23 9.80 5.35
C SER A 102 -14.31 9.87 4.13
N SER A 103 -12.97 9.86 4.33
CA SER A 103 -11.97 10.06 3.28
C SER A 103 -11.37 8.77 2.75
N LEU A 104 -11.25 7.72 3.58
CA LEU A 104 -10.58 6.48 3.20
C LEU A 104 -11.41 5.69 2.17
N LEU A 105 -10.80 5.34 1.05
CA LEU A 105 -11.38 4.46 0.02
C LEU A 105 -10.97 3.01 0.22
N GLY A 106 -9.74 2.78 0.62
CA GLY A 106 -9.19 1.46 0.86
C GLY A 106 -7.75 1.50 1.30
N VAL A 107 -7.25 0.37 1.76
CA VAL A 107 -5.87 0.18 2.16
C VAL A 107 -5.33 -1.09 1.52
N GLN A 108 -4.19 -0.97 0.83
CA GLN A 108 -3.47 -2.11 0.28
C GLN A 108 -2.18 -2.33 1.04
N ALA A 109 -2.01 -3.52 1.60
CA ALA A 109 -0.73 -3.97 2.12
C ALA A 109 -0.03 -4.87 1.09
N GLN A 110 1.31 -4.79 1.03
CA GLN A 110 2.11 -5.53 0.06
C GLN A 110 3.34 -6.14 0.73
N ARG A 111 3.69 -7.35 0.30
CA ARG A 111 4.97 -8.00 0.61
C ARG A 111 5.59 -8.58 -0.65
N LEU A 112 6.91 -8.49 -0.77
CA LEU A 112 7.65 -9.17 -1.82
C LEU A 112 8.09 -10.55 -1.32
N VAL A 113 7.73 -11.58 -2.05
CA VAL A 113 8.15 -12.96 -1.80
C VAL A 113 9.05 -13.47 -2.92
N ARG A 114 9.98 -14.35 -2.59
CA ARG A 114 10.86 -14.96 -3.58
C ARG A 114 10.09 -15.99 -4.42
N LYS A 115 10.30 -15.97 -5.72
CA LYS A 115 9.74 -16.97 -6.65
C LYS A 115 10.64 -18.22 -6.65
N LEU A 116 10.03 -19.39 -6.65
CA LEU A 116 10.77 -20.64 -6.86
C LEU A 116 11.40 -20.65 -8.26
N CYS A 117 12.61 -21.17 -8.36
CA CYS A 117 13.29 -21.31 -9.64
C CYS A 117 12.56 -22.34 -10.51
N VAL A 118 12.10 -21.92 -11.68
CA VAL A 118 11.35 -22.78 -12.61
C VAL A 118 12.14 -23.99 -13.09
N HIS A 119 13.48 -23.90 -13.11
CA HIS A 119 14.36 -24.97 -13.60
C HIS A 119 14.62 -26.06 -12.56
N CYS A 120 14.45 -25.79 -11.26
CA CYS A 120 14.83 -26.75 -10.23
C CYS A 120 13.81 -26.95 -9.12
N LYS A 121 12.67 -26.26 -9.16
CA LYS A 121 11.58 -26.56 -8.21
C LYS A 121 11.10 -28.00 -8.37
N ARG A 122 10.82 -28.68 -7.28
CA ARG A 122 10.24 -30.04 -7.29
C ARG A 122 8.99 -30.07 -6.44
N GLN A 123 8.01 -30.86 -6.86
CA GLN A 123 6.84 -31.14 -6.06
C GLN A 123 7.20 -32.22 -5.04
N GLY A 124 6.92 -31.97 -3.77
CA GLY A 124 7.08 -32.91 -2.69
C GLY A 124 5.87 -33.83 -2.51
N ASP A 125 5.99 -34.79 -1.63
CA ASP A 125 4.91 -35.74 -1.30
C ASP A 125 3.74 -35.05 -0.59
N ASP A 126 3.96 -33.87 -0.04
CA ASP A 126 2.97 -32.97 0.55
C ASP A 126 2.13 -32.18 -0.47
N GLY A 127 2.39 -32.39 -1.77
CA GLY A 127 1.74 -31.68 -2.88
C GLY A 127 2.27 -30.26 -3.10
N HIS A 128 3.19 -29.76 -2.27
CA HIS A 128 3.78 -28.43 -2.39
C HIS A 128 5.06 -28.42 -3.22
N TRP A 129 5.36 -27.23 -3.78
CA TRP A 129 6.59 -27.02 -4.51
C TRP A 129 7.73 -26.59 -3.58
N HIS A 130 8.88 -27.25 -3.69
CA HIS A 130 10.07 -27.01 -2.86
C HIS A 130 11.24 -26.49 -3.68
N PRO A 131 12.07 -25.58 -3.11
CA PRO A 131 13.31 -25.14 -3.72
C PRO A 131 14.35 -26.25 -3.64
N VAL A 132 15.05 -26.51 -4.74
CA VAL A 132 16.16 -27.50 -4.76
C VAL A 132 17.49 -26.78 -4.89
N GLY A 133 17.67 -25.95 -5.90
CA GLY A 133 18.91 -25.29 -6.25
C GLY A 133 19.49 -25.83 -7.57
N CYS A 134 19.98 -24.92 -8.42
CA CYS A 134 20.69 -25.22 -9.66
C CYS A 134 21.56 -24.03 -10.09
N SER A 135 22.36 -24.20 -11.14
CA SER A 135 23.21 -23.13 -11.67
C SER A 135 22.44 -21.88 -12.11
N HIS A 136 21.20 -22.04 -12.62
CA HIS A 136 20.36 -20.92 -13.05
C HIS A 136 19.90 -19.99 -11.90
N CYS A 137 19.84 -20.50 -10.68
CA CYS A 137 19.45 -19.73 -9.50
C CYS A 137 20.59 -19.54 -8.48
N GLY A 138 21.83 -19.83 -8.85
CA GLY A 138 22.98 -19.78 -7.96
C GLY A 138 22.83 -20.69 -6.75
N MET A 139 22.30 -21.89 -6.94
CA MET A 139 22.06 -22.92 -5.93
C MET A 139 21.04 -22.53 -4.82
N SER A 140 20.38 -21.38 -4.94
CA SER A 140 19.44 -20.88 -3.93
C SER A 140 18.05 -21.52 -3.98
N GLY A 141 17.67 -22.13 -5.11
CA GLY A 141 16.32 -22.62 -5.36
C GLY A 141 15.30 -21.55 -5.70
N TYR A 142 15.70 -20.26 -5.67
CA TYR A 142 14.81 -19.11 -5.93
C TYR A 142 15.37 -18.21 -7.02
N LYS A 143 14.50 -17.60 -7.83
CA LYS A 143 14.88 -16.62 -8.85
C LYS A 143 13.77 -15.58 -9.06
N GLY A 144 14.11 -14.32 -8.78
CA GLY A 144 13.15 -13.20 -8.84
C GLY A 144 12.22 -13.13 -7.64
N ARG A 145 11.35 -12.12 -7.66
CA ARG A 145 10.37 -11.83 -6.62
C ARG A 145 9.00 -11.57 -7.24
N THR A 146 7.94 -11.73 -6.46
CA THR A 146 6.57 -11.35 -6.83
C THR A 146 5.91 -10.67 -5.65
N GLY A 147 4.92 -9.80 -5.92
CA GLY A 147 4.13 -9.17 -4.88
C GLY A 147 3.02 -10.10 -4.39
N VAL A 148 2.78 -10.08 -3.09
CA VAL A 148 1.58 -10.60 -2.46
C VAL A 148 0.85 -9.41 -1.86
N TYR A 149 -0.45 -9.32 -2.11
CA TYR A 149 -1.26 -8.15 -1.80
C TYR A 149 -2.42 -8.54 -0.89
N GLU A 150 -2.75 -7.64 0.01
CA GLU A 150 -3.94 -7.67 0.84
C GLU A 150 -4.67 -6.35 0.64
N LEU A 151 -5.92 -6.36 0.18
CA LEU A 151 -6.72 -5.17 -0.06
C LEU A 151 -7.92 -5.15 0.86
N MET A 152 -8.01 -4.12 1.69
CA MET A 152 -9.19 -3.76 2.46
C MET A 152 -9.91 -2.61 1.76
N VAL A 153 -11.14 -2.81 1.35
CA VAL A 153 -12.02 -1.74 0.86
C VAL A 153 -12.73 -1.12 2.04
N ALA A 154 -12.78 0.20 2.10
CA ALA A 154 -13.55 0.93 3.11
C ALA A 154 -15.03 0.98 2.68
N ASP A 155 -15.71 -0.17 2.73
CA ASP A 155 -17.15 -0.30 2.50
C ASP A 155 -17.96 0.35 3.64
N PRO A 156 -19.29 0.44 3.55
CA PRO A 156 -20.11 1.07 4.58
C PRO A 156 -19.93 0.47 5.98
N GLU A 157 -19.75 -0.85 6.10
CA GLU A 157 -19.58 -1.52 7.38
C GLU A 157 -18.22 -1.18 8.01
N VAL A 158 -17.14 -1.29 7.22
CA VAL A 158 -15.79 -0.90 7.64
C VAL A 158 -15.76 0.59 8.03
N ARG A 159 -16.42 1.48 7.29
CA ARG A 159 -16.50 2.91 7.62
C ARG A 159 -17.18 3.17 8.97
N VAL A 160 -18.28 2.47 9.27
CA VAL A 160 -18.96 2.58 10.57
C VAL A 160 -18.04 2.14 11.71
N LEU A 161 -17.32 1.05 11.54
CA LEU A 161 -16.36 0.56 12.54
C LEU A 161 -15.20 1.54 12.75
N ILE A 162 -14.65 2.12 11.68
CA ILE A 162 -13.62 3.18 11.78
C ILE A 162 -14.17 4.38 12.56
N HIS A 163 -15.36 4.86 12.21
CA HIS A 163 -16.01 6.00 12.86
C HIS A 163 -16.15 5.80 14.38
N ASN A 164 -16.54 4.58 14.77
CA ASN A 164 -16.79 4.20 16.17
C ASN A 164 -15.50 3.81 16.94
N ARG A 165 -14.33 3.94 16.35
CA ARG A 165 -13.05 3.48 16.93
C ARG A 165 -13.08 2.01 17.34
N ALA A 166 -13.74 1.16 16.54
CA ALA A 166 -13.82 -0.26 16.81
C ALA A 166 -12.41 -0.88 16.88
N PRO A 167 -12.20 -1.91 17.71
CA PRO A 167 -10.91 -2.59 17.83
C PRO A 167 -10.54 -3.29 16.52
N GLU A 168 -9.23 -3.43 16.27
CA GLU A 168 -8.69 -3.95 15.00
C GLU A 168 -9.28 -5.32 14.60
N HIS A 169 -9.56 -6.19 15.56
CA HIS A 169 -10.13 -7.52 15.25
C HIS A 169 -11.53 -7.45 14.64
N GLU A 170 -12.34 -6.45 14.99
CA GLU A 170 -13.66 -6.22 14.38
C GLU A 170 -13.51 -5.69 12.95
N LEU A 171 -12.57 -4.77 12.73
CA LEU A 171 -12.22 -4.29 11.39
C LEU A 171 -11.75 -5.45 10.49
N VAL A 172 -10.92 -6.35 11.02
CA VAL A 172 -10.46 -7.55 10.30
C VAL A 172 -11.64 -8.47 9.97
N ALA A 173 -12.56 -8.67 10.90
CA ALA A 173 -13.74 -9.53 10.68
C ALA A 173 -14.65 -8.96 9.58
N ALA A 174 -15.00 -7.67 9.66
CA ALA A 174 -15.81 -6.99 8.66
C ALA A 174 -15.12 -6.98 7.28
N ALA A 175 -13.85 -6.61 7.24
CA ALA A 175 -13.09 -6.61 5.98
C ALA A 175 -13.04 -8.01 5.33
N ARG A 176 -12.91 -9.09 6.12
CA ARG A 176 -12.99 -10.46 5.61
C ARG A 176 -14.37 -10.82 5.08
N ALA A 177 -15.43 -10.41 5.74
CA ALA A 177 -16.79 -10.56 5.24
C ALA A 177 -16.99 -9.82 3.91
N GLY A 178 -16.37 -8.63 3.76
CA GLY A 178 -16.32 -7.84 2.52
C GLY A 178 -15.35 -8.36 1.46
N GLY A 179 -14.70 -9.53 1.68
CA GLY A 179 -13.83 -10.18 0.67
C GLY A 179 -12.33 -10.00 0.84
N LEU A 180 -11.86 -9.37 1.93
CA LEU A 180 -10.43 -9.28 2.21
C LEU A 180 -9.81 -10.67 2.36
N ARG A 181 -8.78 -10.94 1.56
CA ARG A 181 -7.90 -12.11 1.71
C ARG A 181 -6.60 -11.69 2.36
N SER A 182 -6.28 -12.27 3.51
CA SER A 182 -5.01 -11.95 4.19
C SER A 182 -3.81 -12.33 3.33
N MET A 183 -2.70 -11.60 3.47
CA MET A 183 -1.44 -11.91 2.76
C MET A 183 -1.01 -13.36 2.96
N ARG A 184 -1.25 -13.93 4.15
CA ARG A 184 -0.97 -15.34 4.43
C ARG A 184 -1.80 -16.27 3.56
N ALA A 185 -3.12 -16.03 3.45
CA ALA A 185 -4.01 -16.84 2.61
C ALA A 185 -3.62 -16.71 1.13
N VAL A 186 -3.33 -15.50 0.67
CA VAL A 186 -2.89 -15.24 -0.71
C VAL A 186 -1.54 -15.93 -0.98
N SER A 187 -0.58 -15.89 -0.05
CA SER A 187 0.71 -16.54 -0.23
C SER A 187 0.59 -18.05 -0.37
N TYR A 188 -0.29 -18.69 0.38
CA TYR A 188 -0.54 -20.14 0.24
C TYR A 188 -1.13 -20.50 -1.13
N THR A 189 -2.09 -19.72 -1.62
CA THR A 189 -2.73 -20.01 -2.91
C THR A 189 -1.83 -19.69 -4.11
N HIS A 190 -1.00 -18.64 -4.04
CA HIS A 190 -0.14 -18.23 -5.16
C HIS A 190 1.24 -18.85 -5.19
N LEU A 191 1.79 -19.27 -4.04
CA LEU A 191 3.11 -19.90 -3.96
C LEU A 191 3.06 -21.43 -4.15
N THR A 192 1.90 -22.04 -3.93
CA THR A 192 1.70 -23.48 -4.10
C THR A 192 1.10 -23.87 -5.45
N LEU A 193 0.51 -22.91 -6.19
CA LEU A 193 0.01 -23.17 -7.54
C LEU A 193 1.15 -23.20 -8.57
N PRO A 194 1.08 -24.11 -9.59
CA PRO A 194 2.00 -24.06 -10.72
C PRO A 194 1.86 -22.71 -11.44
N THR A 195 3.00 -22.15 -11.84
CA THR A 195 3.08 -20.82 -12.51
C THR A 195 2.36 -20.72 -13.87
N SER A 196 1.71 -21.78 -14.34
CA SER A 196 0.89 -21.80 -15.56
C SER A 196 -0.49 -21.13 -15.38
N ASP A 197 -0.96 -20.88 -14.14
CA ASP A 197 -2.31 -20.38 -13.89
C ASP A 197 -2.34 -18.91 -13.40
N LEU A 198 -1.20 -18.21 -13.51
CA LEU A 198 -1.08 -16.79 -13.21
C LEU A 198 -0.94 -16.01 -14.54
N VAL A 199 -2.04 -15.85 -15.25
CA VAL A 199 -2.21 -14.87 -16.33
C VAL A 199 -3.28 -13.88 -15.91
#